data_4fc32b074a1dd71b99e09b55fed9c211
#
_entry.id   4fc32b074a1dd71b99e09b55fed9c211
#
_cell.length_a   1.000
_cell.length_b   1.000
_cell.length_c   1.000
_cell.angle_alpha   90.00
_cell.angle_beta   90.00
_cell.angle_gamma   90.00
#
_symmetry.space_group_name_H-M   'P 1'
#
loop_
_entity.id
_entity.type
_entity.pdbx_description
1 polymer ?
#
loop_
_entity_poly.entity_id
_entity_poly.type
_entity_poly.pdbx_seq_one_letter_code
_entity_poly.pdbx_strand_id
1 'polypeptide(L)'
;VYQTIPQNFRFEAGKTYRVTFDYEAGSHDAYAFVEGDGEYTRRSKLKMHALRNTWEGSDKPGKASFIVQASDSGNTWIGIYSTNKASDNKGETGSAVDFRGYKDFMMDNLQIEEVNLTGKLIVDEAYKENTPVANGNYTPASLEAYKNAVLALTEAEDDISVEDANKLVAAVQAAKEALQ
;
A
#
# COMPACT_ATOMS: atom_id res chain seq x y z
N VAL A 1 -18.44 -11.45 -2.40
CA VAL A 1 -17.31 -11.26 -3.31
C VAL A 1 -17.58 -10.02 -4.16
N TYR A 2 -16.66 -9.07 -4.13
CA TYR A 2 -16.66 -7.88 -4.99
C TYR A 2 -15.47 -7.99 -5.92
N GLN A 3 -15.67 -7.66 -7.18
CA GLN A 3 -14.60 -7.67 -8.18
C GLN A 3 -14.86 -6.62 -9.24
N THR A 4 -13.82 -5.91 -9.66
CA THR A 4 -13.90 -5.07 -10.87
C THR A 4 -14.01 -5.98 -12.10
N ILE A 5 -14.84 -5.54 -13.04
CA ILE A 5 -14.97 -6.16 -14.36
C ILE A 5 -14.75 -5.08 -15.42
N PRO A 6 -14.28 -5.41 -16.63
CA PRO A 6 -13.95 -4.42 -17.65
C PRO A 6 -15.09 -3.47 -18.04
N GLN A 7 -16.34 -3.87 -17.78
CA GLN A 7 -17.53 -3.06 -18.04
C GLN A 7 -17.74 -1.95 -16.98
N ASN A 8 -17.24 -2.17 -15.75
CA ASN A 8 -17.39 -1.22 -14.65
C ASN A 8 -16.15 -0.32 -14.53
N PHE A 9 -14.98 -0.94 -14.58
CA PHE A 9 -13.70 -0.25 -14.49
C PHE A 9 -12.62 -1.06 -15.18
N ARG A 10 -11.76 -0.39 -15.95
CA ARG A 10 -10.61 -1.02 -16.59
C ARG A 10 -9.33 -0.31 -16.16
N PHE A 11 -8.42 -1.05 -15.58
CA PHE A 11 -7.06 -0.59 -15.32
C PHE A 11 -6.30 -0.49 -16.65
N GLU A 12 -5.71 0.67 -16.93
CA GLU A 12 -4.88 0.86 -18.10
C GLU A 12 -3.51 0.20 -17.88
N ALA A 13 -3.02 -0.52 -18.90
CA ALA A 13 -1.76 -1.24 -18.85
C ALA A 13 -0.59 -0.33 -18.42
N GLY A 14 0.23 -0.80 -17.51
CA GLY A 14 1.43 -0.11 -17.03
C GLY A 14 1.18 1.08 -16.11
N LYS A 15 -0.06 1.49 -15.89
CA LYS A 15 -0.39 2.57 -14.96
C LYS A 15 -0.49 2.09 -13.52
N THR A 16 -0.32 3.01 -12.60
CA THR A 16 -0.43 2.77 -11.16
C THR A 16 -1.63 3.51 -10.59
N TYR A 17 -2.33 2.85 -9.68
CA TYR A 17 -3.55 3.37 -9.07
C TYR A 17 -3.49 3.26 -7.56
N ARG A 18 -4.07 4.25 -6.87
CA ARG A 18 -4.45 4.14 -5.47
C ARG A 18 -5.91 3.71 -5.39
N VAL A 19 -6.17 2.66 -4.63
CA VAL A 19 -7.50 2.16 -4.34
C VAL A 19 -7.78 2.38 -2.87
N THR A 20 -8.79 3.18 -2.56
CA THR A 20 -9.21 3.45 -1.18
C THR A 20 -10.67 3.10 -0.99
N PHE A 21 -11.03 2.62 0.19
CA PHE A 21 -12.41 2.36 0.57
C PHE A 21 -12.56 2.28 2.09
N ASP A 22 -13.76 2.58 2.55
CA ASP A 22 -14.19 2.30 3.91
C ASP A 22 -14.82 0.91 3.95
N TYR A 23 -14.61 0.16 5.04
CA TYR A 23 -15.17 -1.20 5.15
C TYR A 23 -15.50 -1.59 6.58
N GLU A 24 -16.42 -2.52 6.69
CA GLU A 24 -16.72 -3.25 7.91
C GLU A 24 -16.68 -4.74 7.61
N ALA A 25 -15.94 -5.49 8.42
CA ALA A 25 -15.73 -6.92 8.28
C ALA A 25 -16.12 -7.66 9.56
N GLY A 26 -16.90 -8.72 9.41
CA GLY A 26 -17.40 -9.51 10.53
C GLY A 26 -16.32 -10.24 11.33
N SER A 27 -16.61 -10.56 12.59
CA SER A 27 -15.65 -10.99 13.62
C SER A 27 -14.98 -12.34 13.38
N HIS A 28 -15.52 -13.20 12.53
CA HIS A 28 -15.07 -14.58 12.42
C HIS A 28 -14.51 -14.94 11.05
N ASP A 29 -14.60 -14.01 10.10
CA ASP A 29 -14.14 -14.23 8.75
C ASP A 29 -12.95 -13.33 8.44
N ALA A 30 -11.98 -13.88 7.76
CA ALA A 30 -10.90 -13.12 7.20
C ALA A 30 -11.28 -12.67 5.79
N TYR A 31 -11.02 -11.43 5.48
CA TYR A 31 -11.20 -10.85 4.16
C TYR A 31 -9.86 -10.37 3.61
N ALA A 32 -9.71 -10.40 2.31
CA ALA A 32 -8.54 -9.90 1.64
C ALA A 32 -8.91 -9.00 0.46
N PHE A 33 -8.19 -7.91 0.32
CA PHE A 33 -8.08 -7.20 -0.94
C PHE A 33 -7.13 -7.99 -1.85
N VAL A 34 -7.55 -8.23 -3.07
CA VAL A 34 -6.87 -9.14 -4.00
C VAL A 34 -6.62 -8.41 -5.32
N GLU A 35 -5.41 -8.56 -5.84
CA GLU A 35 -5.04 -8.16 -7.17
C GLU A 35 -4.81 -9.39 -8.05
N GLY A 36 -5.42 -9.41 -9.23
CA GLY A 36 -5.27 -10.47 -10.22
C GLY A 36 -5.01 -9.93 -11.62
N ASP A 37 -4.57 -10.81 -12.49
CA ASP A 37 -4.34 -10.52 -13.90
C ASP A 37 -4.94 -11.63 -14.76
N GLY A 38 -5.73 -11.22 -15.75
CA GLY A 38 -6.43 -12.16 -16.63
C GLY A 38 -7.62 -12.84 -15.95
N GLU A 39 -8.05 -13.97 -16.51
CA GLU A 39 -9.20 -14.72 -16.02
C GLU A 39 -8.88 -15.41 -14.69
N TYR A 40 -9.80 -15.26 -13.71
CA TYR A 40 -9.68 -15.94 -12.43
C TYR A 40 -9.89 -17.46 -12.58
N THR A 41 -8.94 -18.21 -12.10
CA THR A 41 -9.05 -19.67 -11.93
C THR A 41 -8.63 -20.04 -10.50
N ARG A 42 -9.00 -21.24 -10.03
CA ARG A 42 -8.55 -21.76 -8.72
C ARG A 42 -7.03 -21.88 -8.58
N ARG A 43 -6.29 -21.79 -9.69
CA ARG A 43 -4.83 -21.87 -9.74
C ARG A 43 -4.17 -20.52 -10.01
N SER A 44 -4.96 -19.47 -10.20
CA SER A 44 -4.42 -18.13 -10.40
C SER A 44 -3.57 -17.72 -9.19
N LYS A 45 -2.41 -17.18 -9.47
CA LYS A 45 -1.61 -16.52 -8.43
C LYS A 45 -2.20 -15.14 -8.22
N LEU A 46 -2.54 -14.83 -6.99
CA LEU A 46 -3.13 -13.56 -6.59
C LEU A 46 -2.21 -12.88 -5.59
N LYS A 47 -2.03 -11.58 -5.74
CA LYS A 47 -1.45 -10.77 -4.71
C LYS A 47 -2.57 -10.43 -3.73
N MET A 48 -2.39 -10.75 -2.46
CA MET A 48 -3.42 -10.62 -1.43
C MET A 48 -2.94 -9.77 -0.28
N HIS A 49 -3.81 -8.90 0.21
CA HIS A 49 -3.59 -8.08 1.38
C HIS A 49 -4.71 -8.33 2.38
N ALA A 50 -4.37 -8.81 3.57
CA ALA A 50 -5.35 -9.06 4.62
C ALA A 50 -6.04 -7.77 5.06
N LEU A 51 -7.36 -7.80 5.12
CA LEU A 51 -8.17 -6.75 5.71
C LEU A 51 -8.37 -7.05 7.20
N ARG A 52 -8.21 -6.02 8.03
CA ARG A 52 -8.40 -6.15 9.48
C ARG A 52 -9.87 -6.41 9.80
N ASN A 53 -10.10 -7.25 10.81
CA ASN A 53 -11.42 -7.37 11.40
C ASN A 53 -11.79 -6.05 12.11
N THR A 54 -12.98 -5.54 11.86
CA THR A 54 -13.48 -4.28 12.43
C THR A 54 -14.60 -4.47 13.46
N TRP A 55 -15.05 -5.72 13.68
CA TRP A 55 -16.21 -6.02 14.53
C TRP A 55 -15.98 -5.84 16.03
N GLU A 56 -14.78 -6.03 16.53
CA GLU A 56 -14.53 -5.95 17.97
C GLU A 56 -14.48 -4.52 18.47
N GLY A 57 -15.64 -3.94 18.75
CA GLY A 57 -15.80 -2.78 19.60
C GLY A 57 -15.34 -1.45 19.00
N SER A 58 -15.15 -1.33 17.71
CA SER A 58 -14.93 -0.04 17.11
C SER A 58 -16.16 0.42 16.33
N ASP A 59 -16.77 1.49 16.78
CA ASP A 59 -17.84 2.21 16.07
C ASP A 59 -17.32 2.91 14.81
N LYS A 60 -16.11 2.55 14.35
CA LYS A 60 -15.46 3.17 13.19
C LYS A 60 -15.18 2.11 12.13
N PRO A 61 -15.63 2.33 10.90
CA PRO A 61 -15.27 1.48 9.78
C PRO A 61 -13.74 1.45 9.60
N GLY A 62 -13.23 0.32 9.11
CA GLY A 62 -11.86 0.23 8.66
C GLY A 62 -11.66 1.11 7.43
N LYS A 63 -10.47 1.68 7.30
CA LYS A 63 -10.04 2.37 6.08
C LYS A 63 -8.96 1.56 5.40
N ALA A 64 -9.12 1.34 4.11
CA ALA A 64 -8.16 0.63 3.27
C ALA A 64 -7.55 1.58 2.25
N SER A 65 -6.25 1.41 2.00
CA SER A 65 -5.53 2.09 0.94
C SER A 65 -4.49 1.14 0.37
N PHE A 66 -4.58 0.86 -0.93
CA PHE A 66 -3.67 -0.05 -1.62
C PHE A 66 -3.17 0.57 -2.93
N ILE A 67 -1.90 0.32 -3.23
CA ILE A 67 -1.33 0.66 -4.53
C ILE A 67 -1.42 -0.56 -5.44
N VAL A 68 -2.04 -0.38 -6.59
CA VAL A 68 -2.20 -1.38 -7.64
C VAL A 68 -1.43 -0.95 -8.86
N GLN A 69 -0.42 -1.73 -9.25
CA GLN A 69 0.27 -1.54 -10.51
C GLN A 69 -0.37 -2.43 -11.57
N ALA A 70 -1.02 -1.81 -12.54
CA ALA A 70 -1.63 -2.54 -13.64
C ALA A 70 -0.56 -3.22 -14.50
N SER A 71 -0.79 -4.49 -14.82
CA SER A 71 0.12 -5.25 -15.68
C SER A 71 0.07 -4.74 -17.12
N ASP A 72 1.15 -5.00 -17.86
CA ASP A 72 1.23 -4.66 -19.28
C ASP A 72 0.24 -5.47 -20.15
N SER A 73 -0.35 -6.53 -19.59
CA SER A 73 -1.39 -7.32 -20.27
C SER A 73 -2.69 -6.53 -20.48
N GLY A 74 -2.94 -5.48 -19.68
CA GLY A 74 -4.18 -4.74 -19.66
C GLY A 74 -5.38 -5.52 -19.08
N ASN A 75 -5.12 -6.63 -18.38
CA ASN A 75 -6.15 -7.51 -17.79
C ASN A 75 -6.12 -7.51 -16.27
N THR A 76 -5.53 -6.49 -15.66
CA THR A 76 -5.51 -6.33 -14.21
C THR A 76 -6.92 -6.11 -13.67
N TRP A 77 -7.22 -6.74 -12.55
CA TRP A 77 -8.45 -6.55 -11.80
C TRP A 77 -8.18 -6.59 -10.31
N ILE A 78 -9.09 -6.02 -9.53
CA ILE A 78 -9.07 -6.10 -8.07
C ILE A 78 -10.36 -6.72 -7.57
N GLY A 79 -10.29 -7.28 -6.38
CA GLY A 79 -11.46 -7.85 -5.71
C GLY A 79 -11.32 -7.90 -4.21
N ILE A 80 -12.44 -8.14 -3.53
CA ILE A 80 -12.48 -8.39 -2.09
C ILE A 80 -13.10 -9.76 -1.90
N TYR A 81 -12.37 -10.61 -1.23
CA TYR A 81 -12.72 -12.00 -1.02
C TYR A 81 -12.67 -12.37 0.45
N SER A 82 -13.58 -13.23 0.85
CA SER A 82 -13.50 -13.95 2.12
C SER A 82 -12.46 -15.08 1.99
N THR A 83 -11.64 -15.26 3.00
CA THR A 83 -10.58 -16.27 2.99
C THR A 83 -10.23 -16.74 4.39
N ASN A 84 -9.96 -18.03 4.55
CA ASN A 84 -9.45 -18.57 5.81
C ASN A 84 -7.97 -18.27 6.06
N LYS A 85 -7.27 -17.65 5.10
CA LYS A 85 -5.82 -17.45 5.10
C LYS A 85 -5.40 -16.00 4.95
N ALA A 86 -6.34 -15.04 4.98
CA ALA A 86 -5.99 -13.63 4.77
C ALA A 86 -5.00 -13.08 5.82
N SER A 87 -5.02 -13.64 7.05
CA SER A 87 -4.10 -13.26 8.10
C SER A 87 -2.64 -13.63 7.80
N ASP A 88 -2.41 -14.61 6.94
CA ASP A 88 -1.09 -15.13 6.63
C ASP A 88 -0.46 -14.43 5.41
N ASN A 89 -1.24 -13.65 4.68
CA ASN A 89 -0.83 -13.04 3.41
C ASN A 89 -0.52 -11.55 3.58
N LYS A 90 0.69 -11.23 3.92
CA LYS A 90 1.21 -9.85 4.05
C LYS A 90 1.62 -9.24 2.70
N GLY A 91 0.74 -9.24 1.71
CA GLY A 91 1.06 -8.79 0.35
C GLY A 91 1.80 -9.82 -0.49
N GLU A 92 1.86 -11.07 -0.04
CA GLU A 92 2.50 -12.15 -0.77
C GLU A 92 1.59 -12.70 -1.88
N THR A 93 2.21 -13.27 -2.91
CA THR A 93 1.49 -13.94 -3.99
C THR A 93 1.02 -15.30 -3.52
N GLY A 94 -0.28 -15.47 -3.30
CA GLY A 94 -0.90 -16.73 -2.89
C GLY A 94 -1.64 -17.42 -4.03
N SER A 95 -1.89 -18.72 -3.86
CA SER A 95 -2.81 -19.46 -4.73
C SER A 95 -4.11 -19.73 -4.01
N ALA A 96 -5.21 -19.48 -4.68
CA ALA A 96 -6.58 -19.79 -4.29
C ALA A 96 -7.05 -19.22 -2.94
N VAL A 97 -7.95 -18.32 -3.03
CA VAL A 97 -8.79 -17.86 -1.93
C VAL A 97 -9.83 -18.95 -1.65
N ASP A 98 -9.95 -19.43 -0.41
CA ASP A 98 -10.99 -20.36 -0.01
C ASP A 98 -12.24 -19.55 0.38
N PHE A 99 -13.26 -19.63 -0.45
CA PHE A 99 -14.49 -18.81 -0.35
C PHE A 99 -15.50 -19.37 0.64
N ARG A 100 -15.13 -19.55 1.89
CA ARG A 100 -16.05 -20.03 2.93
C ARG A 100 -16.45 -18.94 3.92
N GLY A 101 -16.78 -17.75 3.40
CA GLY A 101 -17.31 -16.68 4.24
C GLY A 101 -18.83 -16.77 4.39
N TYR A 102 -19.29 -16.78 5.62
CA TYR A 102 -20.71 -16.76 5.97
C TYR A 102 -21.17 -15.43 6.57
N LYS A 103 -20.32 -14.39 6.55
CA LYS A 103 -20.62 -13.17 7.28
C LYS A 103 -20.47 -11.91 6.45
N ASP A 104 -21.05 -10.86 6.99
CA ASP A 104 -21.27 -9.62 6.30
C ASP A 104 -19.95 -8.86 6.12
N PHE A 105 -19.70 -8.47 4.90
CA PHE A 105 -18.71 -7.47 4.53
C PHE A 105 -19.45 -6.31 3.90
N MET A 106 -19.25 -5.12 4.44
CA MET A 106 -19.77 -3.88 3.89
C MET A 106 -18.61 -3.04 3.38
N MET A 107 -18.82 -2.36 2.27
CA MET A 107 -17.85 -1.46 1.67
C MET A 107 -18.57 -0.19 1.21
N ASP A 108 -17.93 0.95 1.45
CA ASP A 108 -18.39 2.27 1.01
C ASP A 108 -17.21 3.13 0.55
N ASN A 109 -17.51 4.23 -0.09
CA ASN A 109 -16.53 5.25 -0.53
C ASN A 109 -15.37 4.68 -1.36
N LEU A 110 -15.63 3.67 -2.22
CA LEU A 110 -14.62 3.14 -3.12
C LEU A 110 -14.15 4.22 -4.10
N GLN A 111 -12.86 4.50 -4.08
CA GLN A 111 -12.18 5.39 -5.01
C GLN A 111 -11.03 4.65 -5.68
N ILE A 112 -10.86 4.86 -6.97
CA ILE A 112 -9.76 4.33 -7.77
C ILE A 112 -9.18 5.52 -8.54
N GLU A 113 -7.97 5.93 -8.17
CA GLU A 113 -7.30 7.11 -8.70
C GLU A 113 -5.96 6.71 -9.32
N GLU A 114 -5.68 7.22 -10.53
CA GLU A 114 -4.34 7.08 -11.12
C GLU A 114 -3.35 7.92 -10.31
N VAL A 115 -2.21 7.31 -9.92
CA VAL A 115 -1.16 7.96 -9.14
C VAL A 115 0.20 7.81 -9.81
N ASN A 116 1.04 8.81 -9.66
CA ASN A 116 2.42 8.75 -10.13
C ASN A 116 3.35 8.53 -8.92
N LEU A 117 3.96 7.36 -8.83
CA LEU A 117 4.86 6.98 -7.74
C LEU A 117 6.31 7.39 -7.95
N THR A 118 6.66 8.12 -9.00
CA THR A 118 8.07 8.47 -9.29
C THR A 118 8.71 9.22 -8.11
N GLY A 119 8.01 10.18 -7.53
CA GLY A 119 8.47 10.91 -6.36
C GLY A 119 8.66 10.00 -5.15
N LYS A 120 7.72 9.09 -4.91
CA LYS A 120 7.81 8.12 -3.80
C LYS A 120 9.02 7.19 -3.94
N LEU A 121 9.31 6.71 -5.14
CA LEU A 121 10.50 5.88 -5.38
C LEU A 121 11.80 6.62 -5.06
N ILE A 122 11.90 7.90 -5.40
CA ILE A 122 13.06 8.75 -5.06
C ILE A 122 13.23 8.82 -3.53
N VAL A 123 12.13 9.05 -2.81
CA VAL A 123 12.13 9.13 -1.35
C VAL A 123 12.50 7.80 -0.71
N ASP A 124 11.93 6.69 -1.18
CA ASP A 124 12.18 5.35 -0.64
C ASP A 124 13.64 4.91 -0.85
N GLU A 125 14.24 5.27 -1.98
CA GLU A 125 15.65 5.00 -2.24
C GLU A 125 16.55 5.82 -1.32
N ALA A 126 16.28 7.12 -1.19
CA ALA A 126 17.00 7.98 -0.26
C ALA A 126 16.90 7.50 1.20
N TYR A 127 15.72 7.01 1.60
CA TYR A 127 15.55 6.41 2.93
C TYR A 127 16.44 5.18 3.13
N LYS A 128 16.48 4.25 2.18
CA LYS A 128 17.33 3.06 2.24
C LYS A 128 18.82 3.41 2.35
N GLU A 129 19.26 4.40 1.60
CA GLU A 129 20.67 4.86 1.62
C GLU A 129 21.09 5.51 2.94
N ASN A 130 20.14 6.09 3.67
CA ASN A 130 20.39 6.82 4.92
C ASN A 130 19.93 6.07 6.18
N THR A 131 19.53 4.81 6.05
CA THR A 131 19.16 3.93 7.17
C THR A 131 20.07 2.70 7.17
N PRO A 132 20.72 2.32 8.31
CA PRO A 132 20.62 2.97 9.63
C PRO A 132 21.29 4.34 9.69
N VAL A 133 20.69 5.21 10.49
CA VAL A 133 21.22 6.56 10.73
C VAL A 133 22.66 6.47 11.25
N ALA A 134 23.53 7.32 10.72
CA ALA A 134 24.95 7.33 11.03
C ALA A 134 25.23 7.30 12.55
N ASN A 135 26.11 6.41 12.95
CA ASN A 135 26.66 6.38 14.30
C ASN A 135 28.03 7.06 14.28
N GLY A 136 28.22 8.05 15.13
CA GLY A 136 29.49 8.78 15.24
C GLY A 136 29.48 9.69 16.47
N ASN A 137 30.62 10.32 16.73
CA ASN A 137 30.77 11.33 17.78
C ASN A 137 30.27 12.69 17.28
N TYR A 138 28.98 12.79 17.03
CA TYR A 138 28.33 14.02 16.57
C TYR A 138 27.72 14.79 17.73
N THR A 139 27.56 16.10 17.55
CA THR A 139 26.82 16.90 18.53
C THR A 139 25.34 16.44 18.55
N PRO A 140 24.67 16.43 19.71
CA PRO A 140 23.27 16.02 19.78
C PRO A 140 22.37 16.78 18.81
N ALA A 141 22.60 18.07 18.61
CA ALA A 141 21.80 18.93 17.75
C ALA A 141 21.95 18.55 16.25
N SER A 142 23.19 18.33 15.78
CA SER A 142 23.42 17.95 14.37
C SER A 142 22.86 16.53 14.09
N LEU A 143 23.01 15.60 15.03
CA LEU A 143 22.46 14.25 14.89
C LEU A 143 20.93 14.25 14.90
N GLU A 144 20.30 15.07 15.74
CA GLU A 144 18.83 15.20 15.78
C GLU A 144 18.30 15.81 14.47
N ALA A 145 18.93 16.86 13.95
CA ALA A 145 18.57 17.46 12.68
C ALA A 145 18.62 16.44 11.53
N TYR A 146 19.68 15.63 11.49
CA TYR A 146 19.80 14.56 10.48
C TYR A 146 18.72 13.49 10.64
N LYS A 147 18.45 13.03 11.87
CA LYS A 147 17.39 12.04 12.14
C LYS A 147 16.02 12.55 11.71
N ASN A 148 15.71 13.82 12.00
CA ASN A 148 14.45 14.43 11.61
C ASN A 148 14.29 14.55 10.09
N ALA A 149 15.36 14.87 9.37
CA ALA A 149 15.36 14.91 7.92
C ALA A 149 15.12 13.51 7.32
N VAL A 150 15.75 12.47 7.87
CA VAL A 150 15.51 11.07 7.43
C VAL A 150 14.08 10.61 7.78
N LEU A 151 13.55 11.00 8.94
CA LEU A 151 12.17 10.69 9.32
C LEU A 151 11.15 11.29 8.36
N ALA A 152 11.37 12.52 7.89
CA ALA A 152 10.50 13.19 6.93
C ALA A 152 10.35 12.42 5.60
N LEU A 153 11.33 11.59 5.23
CA LEU A 153 11.19 10.70 4.07
C LEU A 153 10.11 9.63 4.29
N THR A 154 9.90 9.18 5.52
CA THR A 154 8.90 8.14 5.84
C THR A 154 7.48 8.69 5.91
N GLU A 155 7.34 10.01 6.06
CA GLU A 155 6.06 10.71 6.15
C GLU A 155 5.56 11.18 4.77
N ALA A 156 6.38 10.98 3.72
CA ALA A 156 6.02 11.38 2.37
C ALA A 156 4.83 10.56 1.83
N GLU A 157 3.85 11.26 1.30
CA GLU A 157 2.68 10.66 0.64
C GLU A 157 3.08 9.87 -0.60
N ASP A 158 2.29 8.84 -0.96
CA ASP A 158 2.61 7.99 -2.11
C ASP A 158 2.60 8.74 -3.44
N ASP A 159 1.85 9.83 -3.55
CA ASP A 159 1.74 10.69 -4.73
C ASP A 159 2.59 11.97 -4.64
N ILE A 160 3.57 12.00 -3.74
CA ILE A 160 4.49 13.12 -3.63
C ILE A 160 5.08 13.49 -5.01
N SER A 161 5.11 14.79 -5.33
CA SER A 161 5.70 15.26 -6.58
C SER A 161 7.21 14.96 -6.62
N VAL A 162 7.77 14.79 -7.83
CA VAL A 162 9.22 14.62 -8.01
C VAL A 162 9.98 15.83 -7.46
N GLU A 163 9.42 17.03 -7.60
CA GLU A 163 10.02 18.26 -7.07
C GLU A 163 10.11 18.24 -5.54
N ASP A 164 9.02 17.88 -4.85
CA ASP A 164 9.00 17.84 -3.39
C ASP A 164 9.81 16.66 -2.84
N ALA A 165 9.82 15.53 -3.52
CA ALA A 165 10.70 14.41 -3.22
C ALA A 165 12.17 14.84 -3.25
N ASN A 166 12.59 15.55 -4.30
CA ASN A 166 13.95 16.06 -4.41
C ASN A 166 14.29 17.09 -3.33
N LYS A 167 13.32 17.91 -2.88
CA LYS A 167 13.53 18.82 -1.72
C LYS A 167 13.79 18.04 -0.43
N LEU A 168 13.06 16.97 -0.18
CA LEU A 168 13.28 16.10 1.00
C LEU A 168 14.67 15.45 0.94
N VAL A 169 15.06 14.92 -0.20
CA VAL A 169 16.39 14.31 -0.38
C VAL A 169 17.51 15.34 -0.18
N ALA A 170 17.35 16.55 -0.72
CA ALA A 170 18.30 17.63 -0.51
C ALA A 170 18.43 18.05 0.96
N ALA A 171 17.31 18.06 1.71
CA ALA A 171 17.32 18.33 3.15
C ALA A 171 18.10 17.26 3.94
N VAL A 172 17.94 15.98 3.59
CA VAL A 172 18.73 14.89 4.19
C VAL A 172 20.22 15.06 3.89
N GLN A 173 20.56 15.37 2.64
CA GLN A 173 21.95 15.56 2.25
C GLN A 173 22.60 16.76 3.00
N ALA A 174 21.89 17.89 3.08
CA ALA A 174 22.38 19.06 3.82
C ALA A 174 22.56 18.76 5.32
N ALA A 175 21.62 18.05 5.94
CA ALA A 175 21.73 17.67 7.34
C ALA A 175 22.86 16.65 7.58
N LYS A 176 23.14 15.77 6.62
CA LYS A 176 24.26 14.82 6.66
C LYS A 176 25.61 15.52 6.57
N GLU A 177 25.73 16.51 5.69
CA GLU A 177 26.94 17.34 5.57
C GLU A 177 27.19 18.22 6.79
N ALA A 178 26.15 18.58 7.53
CA ALA A 178 26.23 19.38 8.76
C ALA A 178 26.54 18.55 10.02
N LEU A 179 26.71 17.24 9.91
CA LEU A 179 27.08 16.38 11.05
C LEU A 179 28.46 16.77 11.60
N GLN A 180 28.52 17.14 12.90
CA GLN A 180 29.72 17.61 13.59
C GLN A 180 29.88 16.89 14.93
#